data_9ba7af2f6ec54666731fc8042f79a446
#
_entry.id   9ba7af2f6ec54666731fc8042f79a446
#
_cell.length_a   1.000
_cell.length_b   1.000
_cell.length_c   1.000
_cell.angle_alpha   90.00
_cell.angle_beta   90.00
_cell.angle_gamma   90.00
#
_symmetry.space_group_name_H-M   'P 1'
#
loop_
_entity.id
_entity.type
_entity.pdbx_description
1 polymer ?
#
loop_
_entity_poly.entity_id
_entity_poly.type
_entity_poly.pdbx_seq_one_letter_code
_entity_poly.pdbx_strand_id
1 'polypeptide(L)'
;DASWSRGLGDVYKRQATTGSTFDEVTNVLQKWRWIPEMRFINQYFEEKNYIEALSNSIKSFWKKNPKPQKIVFSYHGIPKRYLTNGDPYHCFCLKTTRLVKENMGLSDDEIMTTFQSRFGREEWLKPYTSETLKELPKQGIKNIHIISPGFSSDCLETLEELEEENKEYFMESGGENYHYIPCLNDHDDHIDVFVNLIKKHT
;
A
#
# COMPACT_ATOMS: atom_id res chain seq x y z
N ASP A 1 -10.52 19.45 3.08
CA ASP A 1 -11.35 18.36 3.66
C ASP A 1 -11.16 17.09 2.85
N ALA A 2 -10.04 16.41 3.08
CA ALA A 2 -9.80 15.11 2.44
C ALA A 2 -10.30 14.00 3.38
N SER A 3 -11.61 13.74 3.32
CA SER A 3 -12.27 12.67 4.08
C SER A 3 -12.34 11.35 3.30
N TRP A 4 -11.34 11.00 2.52
CA TRP A 4 -11.49 10.11 1.39
C TRP A 4 -11.06 8.67 1.56
N SER A 5 -10.57 8.20 2.63
CA SER A 5 -10.34 6.76 2.77
C SER A 5 -10.84 6.31 4.13
N ARG A 6 -12.12 6.04 4.21
CA ARG A 6 -12.70 5.29 5.32
C ARG A 6 -12.83 3.82 4.94
N GLY A 7 -11.80 3.29 4.30
CA GLY A 7 -11.70 1.87 4.02
C GLY A 7 -11.47 1.08 5.30
N LEU A 8 -12.12 -0.05 5.43
CA LEU A 8 -11.86 -1.04 6.47
C LEU A 8 -10.36 -1.40 6.48
N GLY A 9 -9.65 -0.96 7.52
CA GLY A 9 -8.33 -1.46 7.82
C GLY A 9 -7.17 -0.86 7.03
N ASP A 10 -6.80 0.39 7.34
CA ASP A 10 -5.47 0.86 6.98
C ASP A 10 -4.40 -0.07 7.55
N VAL A 11 -3.59 -0.64 6.67
CA VAL A 11 -2.44 -1.49 7.05
C VAL A 11 -1.43 -0.70 7.86
N TYR A 12 -1.38 0.62 7.65
CA TYR A 12 -0.37 1.52 8.16
C TYR A 12 -0.94 2.60 9.07
N LYS A 13 -0.30 2.79 10.23
CA LYS A 13 -0.56 3.96 11.07
C LYS A 13 -0.08 5.22 10.37
N ARG A 14 -0.98 6.16 10.17
CA ARG A 14 -0.69 7.52 9.71
C ARG A 14 -1.65 8.53 10.35
N GLN A 15 -1.19 9.77 10.51
CA GLN A 15 -1.99 10.81 11.15
C GLN A 15 -3.30 11.08 10.40
N ALA A 16 -3.27 11.06 9.07
CA ALA A 16 -4.41 11.38 8.23
C ALA A 16 -5.52 10.32 8.20
N THR A 17 -5.27 9.09 8.67
CA THR A 17 -6.26 8.00 8.68
C THR A 17 -6.48 7.46 10.09
N THR A 18 -5.48 6.80 10.68
CA THR A 18 -5.58 6.18 12.00
C THR A 18 -5.90 7.21 13.08
N GLY A 19 -5.22 8.38 13.06
CA GLY A 19 -5.48 9.46 14.01
C GLY A 19 -6.89 10.01 13.88
N SER A 20 -7.31 10.38 12.67
CA SER A 20 -8.66 10.91 12.43
C SER A 20 -9.77 9.92 12.76
N THR A 21 -9.55 8.62 12.51
CA THR A 21 -10.50 7.57 12.88
C THR A 21 -10.62 7.44 14.40
N PHE A 22 -9.49 7.46 15.10
CA PHE A 22 -9.47 7.40 16.56
C PHE A 22 -10.18 8.61 17.17
N ASP A 23 -9.91 9.82 16.67
CA ASP A 23 -10.55 11.04 17.14
C ASP A 23 -12.08 10.96 17.00
N GLU A 24 -12.59 10.50 15.85
CA GLU A 24 -14.03 10.39 15.62
C GLU A 24 -14.68 9.31 16.49
N VAL A 25 -14.05 8.14 16.64
CA VAL A 25 -14.54 7.08 17.55
C VAL A 25 -14.60 7.60 18.99
N THR A 26 -13.56 8.27 19.47
CA THR A 26 -13.54 8.81 20.81
C THR A 26 -14.56 9.91 21.02
N ASN A 27 -14.78 10.80 20.05
CA ASN A 27 -15.82 11.83 20.09
C ASN A 27 -17.23 11.24 20.23
N VAL A 28 -17.51 10.12 19.56
CA VAL A 28 -18.77 9.40 19.69
C VAL A 28 -18.90 8.77 21.07
N LEU A 29 -17.85 8.07 21.54
CA LEU A 29 -17.85 7.35 22.81
C LEU A 29 -17.96 8.27 24.01
N GLN A 30 -17.42 9.51 23.96
CA GLN A 30 -17.59 10.51 25.03
C GLN A 30 -19.06 10.85 25.33
N LYS A 31 -19.97 10.61 24.37
CA LYS A 31 -21.40 10.85 24.54
C LYS A 31 -22.15 9.65 25.12
N TRP A 32 -21.50 8.49 25.19
CA TRP A 32 -22.12 7.26 25.69
C TRP A 32 -22.03 7.16 27.21
N ARG A 33 -23.08 6.67 27.85
CA ARG A 33 -23.09 6.38 29.29
C ARG A 33 -22.41 5.05 29.61
N TRP A 34 -22.47 4.12 28.69
CA TRP A 34 -21.85 2.81 28.79
C TRP A 34 -20.76 2.71 27.74
N ILE A 35 -19.51 2.82 28.17
CA ILE A 35 -18.34 2.74 27.28
C ILE A 35 -17.93 1.26 27.16
N PRO A 36 -17.90 0.67 25.95
CA PRO A 36 -17.42 -0.69 25.75
C PRO A 36 -15.90 -0.78 25.97
N GLU A 37 -15.39 -1.97 26.23
CA GLU A 37 -13.95 -2.21 26.15
C GLU A 37 -13.51 -1.99 24.70
N MET A 38 -12.48 -1.17 24.51
CA MET A 38 -11.93 -0.83 23.19
C MET A 38 -10.50 -1.36 23.09
N ARG A 39 -10.24 -2.10 22.00
CA ARG A 39 -8.90 -2.55 21.63
C ARG A 39 -8.57 -2.00 20.26
N PHE A 40 -7.59 -1.13 20.19
CA PHE A 40 -7.24 -0.40 18.99
C PHE A 40 -5.94 -0.95 18.39
N ILE A 41 -6.03 -1.60 17.22
CA ILE A 41 -4.87 -2.11 16.49
C ILE A 41 -4.39 -1.01 15.56
N ASN A 42 -3.27 -0.41 15.88
CA ASN A 42 -2.74 0.73 15.14
C ASN A 42 -2.21 0.38 13.75
N GLN A 43 -1.66 -0.82 13.58
CA GLN A 43 -0.92 -1.19 12.38
C GLN A 43 -0.62 -2.68 12.36
N TYR A 44 -0.43 -3.25 11.16
CA TYR A 44 0.00 -4.63 10.97
C TYR A 44 0.96 -4.82 9.77
N PHE A 45 1.57 -3.74 9.31
CA PHE A 45 2.43 -3.67 8.11
C PHE A 45 3.66 -4.59 8.14
N GLU A 46 4.10 -5.05 9.29
CA GLU A 46 5.24 -5.93 9.50
C GLU A 46 4.87 -7.32 10.03
N GLU A 47 3.58 -7.58 10.22
CA GLU A 47 3.12 -8.89 10.67
C GLU A 47 3.55 -9.97 9.68
N LYS A 48 4.16 -11.04 10.20
CA LYS A 48 4.70 -12.13 9.39
C LYS A 48 3.67 -12.68 8.41
N ASN A 49 2.45 -12.94 8.89
CA ASN A 49 1.37 -13.48 8.08
C ASN A 49 0.97 -12.51 6.96
N TYR A 50 1.01 -11.19 7.21
CA TYR A 50 0.72 -10.19 6.19
C TYR A 50 1.80 -10.16 5.10
N ILE A 51 3.06 -10.22 5.48
CA ILE A 51 4.18 -10.30 4.54
C ILE A 51 4.12 -11.60 3.71
N GLU A 52 3.75 -12.71 4.34
CA GLU A 52 3.54 -14.00 3.67
C GLU A 52 2.36 -13.93 2.69
N ALA A 53 1.23 -13.35 3.08
CA ALA A 53 0.06 -13.17 2.21
C ALA A 53 0.40 -12.34 0.97
N LEU A 54 1.09 -11.20 1.11
CA LEU A 54 1.58 -10.39 -0.01
C LEU A 54 2.52 -11.21 -0.93
N SER A 55 3.47 -11.90 -0.34
CA SER A 55 4.43 -12.71 -1.11
C SER A 55 3.74 -13.85 -1.85
N ASN A 56 2.74 -14.49 -1.26
CA ASN A 56 1.96 -15.56 -1.88
C ASN A 56 1.08 -15.04 -3.02
N SER A 57 0.47 -13.86 -2.85
CA SER A 57 -0.28 -13.18 -3.91
C SER A 57 0.61 -12.93 -5.13
N ILE A 58 1.77 -12.33 -4.93
CA ILE A 58 2.74 -12.05 -6.00
C ILE A 58 3.20 -13.36 -6.67
N LYS A 59 3.59 -14.37 -5.90
CA LYS A 59 4.01 -15.68 -6.44
C LYS A 59 2.89 -16.36 -7.23
N SER A 60 1.65 -16.27 -6.75
CA SER A 60 0.49 -16.84 -7.44
C SER A 60 0.20 -16.12 -8.75
N PHE A 61 0.37 -14.79 -8.76
CA PHE A 61 0.25 -13.99 -9.98
C PHE A 61 1.32 -14.37 -11.00
N TRP A 62 2.58 -14.56 -10.58
CA TRP A 62 3.69 -14.96 -11.45
C TRP A 62 3.61 -16.40 -11.98
N LYS A 63 2.79 -17.27 -11.39
CA LYS A 63 2.49 -18.59 -12.00
C LYS A 63 1.66 -18.48 -13.28
N LYS A 64 0.88 -17.41 -13.41
CA LYS A 64 -0.02 -17.18 -14.54
C LYS A 64 0.52 -16.13 -15.53
N ASN A 65 1.46 -15.30 -15.10
CA ASN A 65 2.03 -14.20 -15.86
C ASN A 65 3.56 -14.26 -15.81
N PRO A 66 4.27 -13.91 -16.89
CA PRO A 66 5.74 -13.86 -16.88
C PRO A 66 6.25 -12.95 -15.77
N LYS A 67 7.35 -13.36 -15.10
CA LYS A 67 8.01 -12.53 -14.10
C LYS A 67 8.46 -11.20 -14.74
N PRO A 68 8.20 -10.04 -14.10
CA PRO A 68 8.59 -8.73 -14.63
C PRO A 68 10.09 -8.47 -14.46
N GLN A 69 10.61 -7.48 -15.18
CA GLN A 69 11.95 -6.92 -14.91
C GLN A 69 11.99 -6.21 -13.57
N LYS A 70 10.86 -5.57 -13.17
CA LYS A 70 10.72 -4.86 -11.90
C LYS A 70 9.31 -4.96 -11.35
N ILE A 71 9.20 -5.17 -10.03
CA ILE A 71 7.94 -5.01 -9.31
C ILE A 71 7.95 -3.67 -8.56
N VAL A 72 6.89 -2.89 -8.76
CA VAL A 72 6.70 -1.57 -8.16
C VAL A 72 5.70 -1.68 -7.02
N PHE A 73 6.13 -1.33 -5.82
CA PHE A 73 5.28 -1.20 -4.63
C PHE A 73 4.81 0.24 -4.54
N SER A 74 3.57 0.48 -4.91
CA SER A 74 2.97 1.81 -4.86
C SER A 74 2.15 1.96 -3.60
N TYR A 75 2.43 3.01 -2.83
CA TYR A 75 1.69 3.37 -1.62
C TYR A 75 0.99 4.70 -1.81
N HIS A 76 -0.14 4.89 -1.16
CA HIS A 76 -0.77 6.20 -1.16
C HIS A 76 0.20 7.24 -0.59
N GLY A 77 0.47 8.30 -1.33
CA GLY A 77 1.33 9.38 -0.88
C GLY A 77 0.72 10.16 0.29
N ILE A 78 1.56 10.88 1.00
CA ILE A 78 1.17 11.90 1.96
C ILE A 78 2.08 13.13 1.79
N PRO A 79 1.64 14.33 2.19
CA PRO A 79 2.49 15.50 2.22
C PRO A 79 3.77 15.27 3.03
N LYS A 80 4.91 15.67 2.47
CA LYS A 80 6.24 15.48 3.07
C LYS A 80 6.37 16.05 4.48
N ARG A 81 5.62 17.12 4.79
CA ARG A 81 5.59 17.71 6.14
C ARG A 81 5.20 16.72 7.23
N TYR A 82 4.36 15.71 6.95
CA TYR A 82 4.02 14.68 7.93
C TYR A 82 5.26 13.88 8.32
N LEU A 83 6.08 13.47 7.34
CA LEU A 83 7.35 12.79 7.61
C LEU A 83 8.28 13.68 8.44
N THR A 84 8.44 14.95 8.07
CA THR A 84 9.32 15.87 8.81
C THR A 84 8.81 16.18 10.22
N ASN A 85 7.51 16.03 10.45
CA ASN A 85 6.87 16.17 11.77
C ASN A 85 6.82 14.84 12.56
N GLY A 86 7.48 13.79 12.08
CA GLY A 86 7.65 12.53 12.81
C GLY A 86 6.61 11.45 12.51
N ASP A 87 5.76 11.60 11.48
CA ASP A 87 4.86 10.52 11.05
C ASP A 87 5.69 9.35 10.50
N PRO A 88 5.56 8.13 11.06
CA PRO A 88 6.40 6.99 10.70
C PRO A 88 5.98 6.30 9.38
N TYR A 89 4.90 6.72 8.75
CA TYR A 89 4.28 6.06 7.59
C TYR A 89 5.28 5.72 6.48
N HIS A 90 6.13 6.67 6.10
CA HIS A 90 7.16 6.46 5.08
C HIS A 90 8.08 5.28 5.42
N CYS A 91 8.56 5.22 6.67
CA CYS A 91 9.44 4.14 7.13
C CYS A 91 8.71 2.79 7.13
N PHE A 92 7.42 2.77 7.43
CA PHE A 92 6.62 1.57 7.43
C PHE A 92 6.41 1.02 6.00
N CYS A 93 6.14 1.89 5.02
CA CYS A 93 6.06 1.50 3.62
C CYS A 93 7.38 0.86 3.13
N LEU A 94 8.51 1.51 3.40
CA LEU A 94 9.84 0.98 3.06
C LEU A 94 10.12 -0.36 3.76
N LYS A 95 9.70 -0.50 5.02
CA LYS A 95 9.88 -1.74 5.77
C LYS A 95 9.07 -2.90 5.18
N THR A 96 7.81 -2.68 4.81
CA THR A 96 7.00 -3.72 4.15
C THR A 96 7.65 -4.16 2.83
N THR A 97 8.05 -3.21 1.98
CA THR A 97 8.73 -3.53 0.72
C THR A 97 9.98 -4.36 0.96
N ARG A 98 10.81 -3.98 1.94
CA ARG A 98 12.02 -4.72 2.31
C ARG A 98 11.70 -6.14 2.82
N LEU A 99 10.71 -6.29 3.70
CA LEU A 99 10.34 -7.60 4.25
C LEU A 99 9.81 -8.54 3.16
N VAL A 100 8.99 -8.03 2.21
CA VAL A 100 8.55 -8.83 1.06
C VAL A 100 9.73 -9.19 0.15
N LYS A 101 10.64 -8.24 -0.11
CA LYS A 101 11.88 -8.48 -0.86
C LYS A 101 12.67 -9.64 -0.25
N GLU A 102 12.92 -9.59 1.06
CA GLU A 102 13.63 -10.63 1.81
C GLU A 102 12.91 -11.98 1.75
N ASN A 103 11.59 -11.99 1.98
CA ASN A 103 10.77 -13.22 1.94
C ASN A 103 10.75 -13.88 0.56
N MET A 104 10.81 -13.09 -0.51
CA MET A 104 10.80 -13.59 -1.89
C MET A 104 12.19 -13.83 -2.47
N GLY A 105 13.26 -13.41 -1.80
CA GLY A 105 14.64 -13.51 -2.29
C GLY A 105 14.91 -12.62 -3.52
N LEU A 106 14.27 -11.44 -3.59
CA LEU A 106 14.45 -10.49 -4.69
C LEU A 106 15.69 -9.61 -4.44
N SER A 107 16.34 -9.20 -5.53
CA SER A 107 17.42 -8.20 -5.49
C SER A 107 16.85 -6.76 -5.41
N ASP A 108 17.72 -5.79 -5.08
CA ASP A 108 17.33 -4.37 -5.06
C ASP A 108 16.93 -3.85 -6.45
N ASP A 109 17.47 -4.45 -7.51
CA ASP A 109 17.12 -4.06 -8.88
C ASP A 109 15.75 -4.56 -9.34
N GLU A 110 15.23 -5.61 -8.71
CA GLU A 110 13.94 -6.22 -9.07
C GLU A 110 12.73 -5.56 -8.39
N ILE A 111 12.95 -4.74 -7.35
CA ILE A 111 11.86 -4.16 -6.54
C ILE A 111 12.10 -2.67 -6.29
N MET A 112 11.04 -1.90 -6.21
CA MET A 112 11.11 -0.49 -5.82
C MET A 112 9.86 -0.03 -5.09
N THR A 113 9.99 1.05 -4.31
CA THR A 113 8.89 1.73 -3.63
C THR A 113 8.59 3.06 -4.29
N THR A 114 7.31 3.36 -4.50
CA THR A 114 6.81 4.63 -5.02
C THR A 114 5.58 5.10 -4.25
N PHE A 115 5.17 6.35 -4.48
CA PHE A 115 4.02 6.96 -3.81
C PHE A 115 3.07 7.57 -4.85
N GLN A 116 1.79 7.19 -4.77
CA GLN A 116 0.71 7.57 -5.69
C GLN A 116 -0.21 8.64 -5.10
N SER A 117 -1.24 9.02 -5.87
CA SER A 117 -2.38 9.85 -5.45
C SER A 117 -2.00 11.24 -4.99
N ARG A 118 -0.92 11.80 -5.55
CA ARG A 118 -0.49 13.16 -5.25
C ARG A 118 -1.51 14.17 -5.80
N PHE A 119 -1.93 15.10 -4.95
CA PHE A 119 -2.75 16.24 -5.39
C PHE A 119 -2.30 17.57 -4.77
N GLY A 120 -2.72 18.67 -5.40
CA GLY A 120 -2.40 20.01 -4.92
C GLY A 120 -0.95 20.44 -5.21
N ARG A 121 -0.52 21.55 -4.57
CA ARG A 121 0.77 22.19 -4.84
C ARG A 121 1.88 21.84 -3.86
N GLU A 122 1.54 21.17 -2.76
CA GLU A 122 2.50 20.82 -1.72
C GLU A 122 3.42 19.67 -2.18
N GLU A 123 4.62 19.60 -1.62
CA GLU A 123 5.52 18.47 -1.86
C GLU A 123 5.05 17.25 -1.07
N TRP A 124 4.93 16.13 -1.75
CA TRP A 124 4.55 14.83 -1.18
C TRP A 124 5.73 13.88 -1.10
N LEU A 125 5.54 12.72 -0.47
CA LEU A 125 6.55 11.66 -0.45
C LEU A 125 6.96 11.25 -1.87
N LYS A 126 8.24 11.00 -2.06
CA LYS A 126 8.86 10.59 -3.33
C LYS A 126 9.48 9.21 -3.21
N PRO A 127 9.74 8.51 -4.34
CA PRO A 127 9.44 8.91 -5.73
C PRO A 127 7.95 8.83 -6.07
N TYR A 128 7.46 9.69 -6.94
CA TYR A 128 6.06 9.65 -7.39
C TYR A 128 5.84 8.52 -8.39
N THR A 129 4.77 7.74 -8.23
CA THR A 129 4.47 6.58 -9.07
C THR A 129 4.36 6.97 -10.53
N SER A 130 3.53 7.94 -10.88
CA SER A 130 3.32 8.36 -12.27
C SER A 130 4.58 8.88 -12.95
N GLU A 131 5.42 9.65 -12.24
CA GLU A 131 6.70 10.15 -12.79
C GLU A 131 7.70 9.01 -12.98
N THR A 132 7.79 8.10 -12.01
CA THR A 132 8.66 6.93 -12.07
C THR A 132 8.30 6.03 -13.25
N LEU A 133 7.02 5.76 -13.45
CA LEU A 133 6.55 4.90 -14.54
C LEU A 133 6.85 5.48 -15.93
N LYS A 134 6.87 6.80 -16.08
CA LYS A 134 7.31 7.49 -17.32
C LYS A 134 8.82 7.39 -17.57
N GLU A 135 9.61 7.21 -16.53
CA GLU A 135 11.08 7.13 -16.65
C GLU A 135 11.61 5.69 -16.79
N LEU A 136 10.93 4.70 -16.26
CA LEU A 136 11.37 3.29 -16.32
C LEU A 136 11.62 2.79 -17.76
N PRO A 137 10.73 3.01 -18.74
CA PRO A 137 10.96 2.56 -20.11
C PRO A 137 12.20 3.20 -20.77
N LYS A 138 12.50 4.46 -20.44
CA LYS A 138 13.68 5.16 -20.94
C LYS A 138 14.99 4.57 -20.39
N GLN A 139 14.91 3.91 -19.22
CA GLN A 139 16.01 3.18 -18.59
C GLN A 139 16.12 1.73 -19.07
N GLY A 140 15.27 1.30 -20.05
CA GLY A 140 15.25 -0.05 -20.57
C GLY A 140 14.39 -1.04 -19.78
N ILE A 141 13.65 -0.57 -18.76
CA ILE A 141 12.72 -1.39 -17.98
C ILE A 141 11.34 -1.30 -18.63
N LYS A 142 10.99 -2.29 -19.42
CA LYS A 142 9.79 -2.30 -20.26
C LYS A 142 8.70 -3.26 -19.78
N ASN A 143 9.01 -4.10 -18.80
CA ASN A 143 8.08 -5.08 -18.24
C ASN A 143 8.01 -4.91 -16.73
N ILE A 144 6.87 -4.47 -16.23
CA ILE A 144 6.66 -4.25 -14.80
C ILE A 144 5.38 -4.89 -14.29
N HIS A 145 5.42 -5.24 -13.00
CA HIS A 145 4.20 -5.46 -12.22
C HIS A 145 4.11 -4.39 -11.14
N ILE A 146 2.89 -3.96 -10.83
CA ILE A 146 2.63 -3.00 -9.76
C ILE A 146 1.67 -3.60 -8.75
N ILE A 147 1.91 -3.33 -7.48
CA ILE A 147 1.08 -3.76 -6.36
C ILE A 147 0.95 -2.62 -5.36
N SER A 148 -0.19 -2.52 -4.67
CA SER A 148 -0.43 -1.50 -3.64
C SER A 148 -0.69 -2.10 -2.25
N PRO A 149 0.36 -2.42 -1.48
CA PRO A 149 0.19 -3.07 -0.18
C PRO A 149 -0.49 -2.18 0.87
N GLY A 150 -0.56 -0.88 0.65
CA GLY A 150 -1.24 0.06 1.55
C GLY A 150 -2.75 -0.11 1.60
N PHE A 151 -3.33 -0.82 0.65
CA PHE A 151 -4.77 -1.06 0.54
C PHE A 151 -5.10 -2.51 0.85
N SER A 152 -6.03 -2.72 1.78
CA SER A 152 -6.53 -4.06 2.13
C SER A 152 -7.40 -4.65 1.04
N SER A 153 -8.13 -3.81 0.31
CA SER A 153 -8.99 -4.18 -0.81
C SER A 153 -8.88 -3.18 -1.94
N ASP A 154 -9.23 -3.62 -3.14
CA ASP A 154 -9.27 -2.78 -4.32
C ASP A 154 -10.29 -1.65 -4.17
N CYS A 155 -9.93 -0.48 -4.68
CA CYS A 155 -10.70 0.75 -4.62
C CYS A 155 -10.38 1.62 -5.86
N LEU A 156 -10.91 2.84 -5.94
CA LEU A 156 -10.64 3.74 -7.07
C LEU A 156 -9.14 4.02 -7.26
N GLU A 157 -8.41 4.21 -6.15
CA GLU A 157 -6.97 4.48 -6.17
C GLU A 157 -6.14 3.27 -6.67
N THR A 158 -6.72 2.09 -6.71
CA THR A 158 -6.05 0.90 -7.26
C THR A 158 -6.53 0.55 -8.65
N LEU A 159 -7.85 0.56 -8.88
CA LEU A 159 -8.42 0.13 -10.16
C LEU A 159 -8.36 1.24 -11.23
N GLU A 160 -8.68 2.48 -10.88
CA GLU A 160 -8.62 3.59 -11.82
C GLU A 160 -7.19 4.14 -11.93
N GLU A 161 -6.57 4.52 -10.80
CA GLU A 161 -5.25 5.17 -10.84
C GLU A 161 -4.12 4.20 -11.21
N LEU A 162 -4.04 2.99 -10.58
CA LEU A 162 -2.92 2.08 -10.86
C LEU A 162 -3.16 1.17 -12.06
N GLU A 163 -4.34 0.57 -12.20
CA GLU A 163 -4.58 -0.42 -13.26
C GLU A 163 -4.79 0.24 -14.62
N GLU A 164 -5.41 1.43 -14.68
CA GLU A 164 -5.71 2.11 -15.93
C GLU A 164 -4.77 3.30 -16.17
N GLU A 165 -4.85 4.37 -15.40
CA GLU A 165 -4.16 5.64 -15.66
C GLU A 165 -2.62 5.49 -15.65
N ASN A 166 -2.07 4.84 -14.64
CA ASN A 166 -0.63 4.61 -14.54
C ASN A 166 -0.11 3.62 -15.59
N LYS A 167 -0.95 2.68 -16.05
CA LYS A 167 -0.65 1.82 -17.20
C LYS A 167 -0.51 2.63 -18.47
N GLU A 168 -1.43 3.58 -18.72
CA GLU A 168 -1.33 4.47 -19.89
C GLU A 168 -0.02 5.23 -19.87
N TYR A 169 0.35 5.86 -18.75
CA TYR A 169 1.62 6.58 -18.63
C TYR A 169 2.84 5.71 -18.93
N PHE A 170 2.85 4.47 -18.45
CA PHE A 170 3.95 3.54 -18.69
C PHE A 170 4.02 3.11 -20.16
N MET A 171 2.89 2.72 -20.76
CA MET A 171 2.82 2.27 -22.15
C MET A 171 3.15 3.40 -23.14
N GLU A 172 2.62 4.60 -22.94
CA GLU A 172 2.92 5.77 -23.78
C GLU A 172 4.39 6.17 -23.71
N SER A 173 5.07 5.89 -22.61
CA SER A 173 6.49 6.17 -22.44
C SER A 173 7.42 5.10 -23.01
N GLY A 174 6.88 4.08 -23.68
CA GLY A 174 7.62 2.99 -24.35
C GLY A 174 7.73 1.70 -23.54
N GLY A 175 6.87 1.52 -22.54
CA GLY A 175 6.66 0.24 -21.86
C GLY A 175 6.02 -0.80 -22.78
N GLU A 176 6.26 -2.08 -22.53
CA GLU A 176 5.75 -3.19 -23.33
C GLU A 176 4.73 -4.05 -22.59
N ASN A 177 4.96 -4.30 -21.30
CA ASN A 177 4.06 -5.09 -20.47
C ASN A 177 3.89 -4.46 -19.10
N TYR A 178 2.65 -4.21 -18.75
CA TYR A 178 2.24 -3.69 -17.45
C TYR A 178 1.13 -4.55 -16.87
N HIS A 179 1.32 -5.02 -15.63
CA HIS A 179 0.28 -5.76 -14.93
C HIS A 179 0.09 -5.21 -13.52
N TYR A 180 -1.16 -4.94 -13.17
CA TYR A 180 -1.56 -4.68 -11.82
C TYR A 180 -1.80 -6.01 -11.08
N ILE A 181 -1.22 -6.16 -9.89
CA ILE A 181 -1.48 -7.27 -8.99
C ILE A 181 -2.57 -6.82 -8.01
N PRO A 182 -3.76 -7.42 -8.03
CA PRO A 182 -4.87 -7.02 -7.14
C PRO A 182 -4.49 -7.00 -5.67
N CYS A 183 -5.14 -6.17 -4.90
CA CYS A 183 -5.05 -6.18 -3.44
C CYS A 183 -5.43 -7.55 -2.88
N LEU A 184 -5.14 -7.79 -1.62
CA LEU A 184 -5.42 -9.09 -1.00
C LEU A 184 -6.92 -9.38 -0.89
N ASN A 185 -7.77 -8.35 -0.86
CA ASN A 185 -9.23 -8.48 -0.84
C ASN A 185 -9.71 -9.49 0.23
N ASP A 186 -10.55 -10.43 -0.16
CA ASP A 186 -11.12 -11.51 0.68
C ASP A 186 -10.35 -12.83 0.57
N HIS A 187 -9.09 -12.81 0.14
CA HIS A 187 -8.25 -13.99 0.10
C HIS A 187 -8.09 -14.62 1.49
N ASP A 188 -8.11 -15.93 1.57
CA ASP A 188 -8.01 -16.69 2.83
C ASP A 188 -6.78 -16.26 3.65
N ASP A 189 -5.60 -16.13 3.01
CA ASP A 189 -4.38 -15.66 3.68
C ASP A 189 -4.57 -14.29 4.35
N HIS A 190 -5.35 -13.39 3.72
CA HIS A 190 -5.63 -12.06 4.27
C HIS A 190 -6.63 -12.11 5.42
N ILE A 191 -7.67 -12.92 5.30
CA ILE A 191 -8.63 -13.17 6.39
C ILE A 191 -7.90 -13.73 7.61
N ASP A 192 -6.97 -14.66 7.41
CA ASP A 192 -6.15 -15.23 8.47
C ASP A 192 -5.25 -14.19 9.17
N VAL A 193 -4.78 -13.14 8.46
CA VAL A 193 -4.09 -12.01 9.11
C VAL A 193 -4.98 -11.36 10.15
N PHE A 194 -6.23 -11.03 9.80
CA PHE A 194 -7.18 -10.40 10.74
C PHE A 194 -7.55 -11.32 11.89
N VAL A 195 -7.81 -12.60 11.62
CA VAL A 195 -8.10 -13.61 12.66
C VAL A 195 -6.96 -13.68 13.67
N ASN A 196 -5.71 -13.70 13.20
CA ASN A 196 -4.54 -13.77 14.08
C ASN A 196 -4.34 -12.46 14.86
N LEU A 197 -4.57 -11.31 14.24
CA LEU A 197 -4.53 -10.01 14.94
C LEU A 197 -5.58 -9.95 16.07
N ILE A 198 -6.80 -10.36 15.79
CA ILE A 198 -7.88 -10.42 16.80
C ILE A 198 -7.47 -11.33 17.95
N LYS A 199 -7.00 -12.55 17.65
CA LYS A 199 -6.57 -13.52 18.67
C LYS A 199 -5.43 -13.04 19.57
N LYS A 200 -4.55 -12.17 19.07
CA LYS A 200 -3.49 -11.54 19.89
C LYS A 200 -4.03 -10.55 20.92
N HIS A 201 -5.23 -10.03 20.69
CA HIS A 201 -5.84 -8.98 21.50
C HIS A 201 -7.08 -9.44 22.29
N THR A 202 -7.45 -10.71 22.17
CA THR A 202 -8.51 -11.36 22.98
C THR A 202 -7.92 -12.26 24.03
#